data_08809ffd15ed711a33ddf5502b89099d
#
_entry.id   08809ffd15ed711a33ddf5502b89099d
#
_cell.length_a   1.000
_cell.length_b   1.000
_cell.length_c   1.000
_cell.angle_alpha   90.00
_cell.angle_beta   90.00
_cell.angle_gamma   90.00
#
_symmetry.space_group_name_H-M   'P 1'
#
loop_
_entity.id
_entity.type
_entity.pdbx_description
1 polymer ?
#
loop_
_entity_poly.entity_id
_entity_poly.type
_entity_poly.pdbx_seq_one_letter_code
_entity_poly.pdbx_strand_id
1 'polypeptide(L)'
;MKLDNELFDQILVQAKESPRRRMHMDLRTQATSDEPWTDMSQRILNVLMPDTVIPIHRHNETSETVIVCRGKVREEFYDADGVKVAEFVLEAGGECPGVQVPKGVYHTCVCLEPGSVIFEAKDRPYDPVETEEVWGR
;
A
#
# COMPACT_ATOMS: atom_id res chain seq x y z
N MET A 1 -4.66 13.23 -15.52
CA MET A 1 -3.31 12.98 -14.97
C MET A 1 -2.84 11.61 -15.42
N LYS A 2 -1.62 11.51 -15.90
CA LYS A 2 -1.04 10.22 -16.28
C LYS A 2 -0.41 9.56 -15.06
N LEU A 3 -0.59 8.26 -14.92
CA LEU A 3 0.11 7.44 -13.92
C LEU A 3 1.31 6.79 -14.62
N ASP A 4 2.38 7.54 -14.75
CA ASP A 4 3.55 7.17 -15.53
C ASP A 4 4.86 7.29 -14.74
N ASN A 5 5.97 6.95 -15.37
CA ASN A 5 7.28 6.99 -14.71
C ASN A 5 7.68 8.38 -14.24
N GLU A 6 7.26 9.44 -14.94
CA GLU A 6 7.53 10.80 -14.51
C GLU A 6 6.86 11.11 -13.18
N LEU A 7 5.58 10.74 -13.03
CA LEU A 7 4.86 10.87 -11.76
C LEU A 7 5.51 10.02 -10.66
N PHE A 8 5.86 8.77 -10.97
CA PHE A 8 6.51 7.88 -10.01
C PHE A 8 7.84 8.46 -9.51
N ASP A 9 8.63 9.04 -10.40
CA ASP A 9 9.90 9.67 -10.04
C ASP A 9 9.71 10.91 -9.14
N GLN A 10 8.66 11.68 -9.37
CA GLN A 10 8.31 12.82 -8.51
C GLN A 10 7.96 12.37 -7.09
N ILE A 11 7.17 11.30 -6.96
CA ILE A 11 6.82 10.75 -5.65
C ILE A 11 8.05 10.11 -5.00
N LEU A 12 8.93 9.48 -5.77
CA LEU A 12 10.16 8.88 -5.29
C LEU A 12 11.08 9.90 -4.61
N VAL A 13 11.20 11.11 -5.14
CA VAL A 13 11.96 12.18 -4.49
C VAL A 13 11.46 12.43 -3.08
N GLN A 14 10.13 12.50 -2.91
CA GLN A 14 9.50 12.68 -1.60
C GLN A 14 9.70 11.46 -0.69
N ALA A 15 9.63 10.26 -1.23
CA ALA A 15 9.86 9.02 -0.47
C ALA A 15 11.28 8.96 0.11
N LYS A 16 12.29 9.36 -0.67
CA LYS A 16 13.69 9.42 -0.24
C LYS A 16 13.91 10.41 0.90
N GLU A 17 13.16 11.50 0.93
CA GLU A 17 13.26 12.55 1.95
C GLU A 17 12.36 12.26 3.16
N SER A 18 11.41 11.35 3.04
CA SER A 18 10.48 11.01 4.11
C SER A 18 11.19 10.24 5.23
N PRO A 19 10.95 10.58 6.51
CA PRO A 19 11.43 9.77 7.64
C PRO A 19 10.92 8.32 7.61
N ARG A 20 9.75 8.09 7.00
CA ARG A 20 9.17 6.77 6.84
C ARG A 20 9.73 6.00 5.67
N ARG A 21 10.55 6.64 4.83
CA ARG A 21 11.16 6.04 3.64
C ARG A 21 10.13 5.49 2.66
N ARG A 22 8.98 6.13 2.60
CA ARG A 22 7.90 5.90 1.64
C ARG A 22 7.03 7.14 1.51
N MET A 23 6.31 7.23 0.39
CA MET A 23 5.38 8.33 0.15
C MET A 23 4.20 7.81 -0.66
N HIS A 24 3.00 8.12 -0.21
CA HIS A 24 1.79 7.78 -0.95
C HIS A 24 1.16 9.00 -1.60
N MET A 25 0.40 8.76 -2.66
CA MET A 25 -0.42 9.76 -3.33
C MET A 25 -1.84 9.21 -3.43
N ASP A 26 -2.80 9.95 -2.87
CA ASP A 26 -4.22 9.62 -2.99
C ASP A 26 -4.73 10.05 -4.36
N LEU A 27 -5.34 9.12 -5.09
CA LEU A 27 -5.86 9.36 -6.44
C LEU A 27 -7.32 9.82 -6.44
N ARG A 28 -7.95 9.86 -5.27
CA ARG A 28 -9.34 10.32 -5.15
C ARG A 28 -9.44 11.83 -5.12
N THR A 29 -10.60 12.35 -5.50
CA THR A 29 -10.94 13.75 -5.27
C THR A 29 -11.05 13.99 -3.76
N GLN A 30 -10.29 14.95 -3.25
CA GLN A 30 -10.34 15.30 -1.83
C GLN A 30 -11.66 15.96 -1.45
N ALA A 31 -12.16 15.58 -0.28
CA ALA A 31 -13.30 16.26 0.33
C ALA A 31 -12.92 17.67 0.77
N THR A 32 -13.87 18.59 0.66
CA THR A 32 -13.77 19.95 1.21
C THR A 32 -14.93 20.18 2.16
N SER A 33 -14.95 21.31 2.87
CA SER A 33 -16.07 21.66 3.73
C SER A 33 -17.38 21.79 2.97
N ASP A 34 -17.31 22.23 1.69
CA ASP A 34 -18.47 22.44 0.85
C ASP A 34 -18.83 21.21 0.02
N GLU A 35 -17.86 20.31 -0.18
CA GLU A 35 -18.01 19.10 -0.98
C GLU A 35 -17.50 17.89 -0.18
N PRO A 36 -18.36 17.17 0.52
CA PRO A 36 -17.94 15.97 1.25
C PRO A 36 -17.48 14.87 0.28
N TRP A 37 -16.77 13.88 0.82
CA TRP A 37 -16.32 12.73 0.03
C TRP A 37 -17.49 12.09 -0.73
N THR A 38 -17.37 12.06 -2.04
CA THR A 38 -18.26 11.30 -2.93
C THR A 38 -17.55 10.11 -3.55
N ASP A 39 -16.21 10.16 -3.58
CA ASP A 39 -15.34 9.10 -4.09
C ASP A 39 -14.72 8.37 -2.89
N MET A 40 -15.42 7.35 -2.41
CA MET A 40 -15.11 6.70 -1.15
C MET A 40 -14.11 5.55 -1.26
N SER A 41 -13.91 5.00 -2.45
CA SER A 41 -12.96 3.90 -2.64
C SER A 41 -11.53 4.38 -2.56
N GLN A 42 -10.73 3.81 -1.66
CA GLN A 42 -9.31 4.14 -1.57
C GLN A 42 -8.60 3.66 -2.83
N ARG A 43 -7.85 4.55 -3.44
CA ARG A 43 -6.93 4.25 -4.55
C ARG A 43 -5.69 5.09 -4.34
N ILE A 44 -4.60 4.45 -3.94
CA ILE A 44 -3.35 5.17 -3.69
C ILE A 44 -2.20 4.54 -4.48
N LEU A 45 -1.26 5.41 -4.89
CA LEU A 45 0.08 5.00 -5.29
C LEU A 45 0.98 5.14 -4.06
N ASN A 46 1.83 4.16 -3.82
CA ASN A 46 2.78 4.20 -2.72
C ASN A 46 4.16 3.87 -3.26
N VAL A 47 5.10 4.78 -3.10
CA VAL A 47 6.49 4.59 -3.53
C VAL A 47 7.34 4.26 -2.32
N LEU A 48 8.08 3.15 -2.41
CA LEU A 48 8.76 2.52 -1.30
C LEU A 48 10.27 2.50 -1.50
N MET A 49 11.00 2.73 -0.40
CA MET A 49 12.43 2.46 -0.31
C MET A 49 12.67 1.15 0.46
N PRO A 50 13.80 0.44 0.23
CA PRO A 50 14.04 -0.87 0.87
C PRO A 50 14.11 -0.83 2.39
N ASP A 51 14.47 0.29 2.98
CA ASP A 51 14.56 0.47 4.43
C ASP A 51 13.26 0.97 5.07
N THR A 52 12.17 1.13 4.29
CA THR A 52 10.86 1.43 4.87
C THR A 52 10.36 0.25 5.70
N VAL A 53 9.75 0.54 6.83
CA VAL A 53 9.12 -0.46 7.69
C VAL A 53 7.63 -0.20 7.74
N ILE A 54 6.86 -1.11 7.15
CA ILE A 54 5.40 -1.08 7.21
C ILE A 54 4.99 -2.04 8.32
N PRO A 55 4.31 -1.56 9.38
CA PRO A 55 3.87 -2.45 10.46
C PRO A 55 2.99 -3.58 9.93
N ILE A 56 3.08 -4.75 10.57
CA ILE A 56 2.13 -5.84 10.32
C ILE A 56 0.76 -5.37 10.81
N HIS A 57 -0.22 -5.35 9.93
CA HIS A 57 -1.55 -4.80 10.21
C HIS A 57 -2.62 -5.54 9.43
N ARG A 58 -3.86 -5.32 9.80
CA ARG A 58 -5.02 -5.85 9.06
C ARG A 58 -6.09 -4.79 8.92
N HIS A 59 -6.92 -4.96 7.90
CA HIS A 59 -8.13 -4.18 7.70
C HIS A 59 -9.31 -5.07 8.06
N ASN A 60 -10.06 -4.71 9.09
CA ASN A 60 -11.12 -5.57 9.63
C ASN A 60 -12.40 -5.57 8.79
N GLU A 61 -12.59 -4.57 7.95
CA GLU A 61 -13.85 -4.36 7.25
C GLU A 61 -13.77 -4.55 5.74
N THR A 62 -12.57 -4.50 5.18
CA THR A 62 -12.38 -4.56 3.72
C THR A 62 -11.22 -5.47 3.33
N SER A 63 -11.31 -6.07 2.14
CA SER A 63 -10.16 -6.64 1.46
C SER A 63 -9.35 -5.52 0.79
N GLU A 64 -8.12 -5.83 0.38
CA GLU A 64 -7.25 -4.88 -0.30
C GLU A 64 -6.63 -5.53 -1.54
N THR A 65 -6.59 -4.79 -2.63
CA THR A 65 -5.90 -5.20 -3.85
C THR A 65 -4.58 -4.45 -3.94
N VAL A 66 -3.48 -5.18 -4.12
CA VAL A 66 -2.14 -4.61 -4.27
C VAL A 66 -1.58 -5.03 -5.62
N ILE A 67 -1.20 -4.05 -6.46
CA ILE A 67 -0.58 -4.29 -7.76
C ILE A 67 0.74 -3.52 -7.82
N VAL A 68 1.81 -4.18 -8.27
CA VAL A 68 3.10 -3.53 -8.47
C VAL A 68 3.14 -2.88 -9.85
N CYS A 69 3.25 -1.56 -9.86
CA CYS A 69 3.33 -0.78 -11.09
C CYS A 69 4.76 -0.66 -11.60
N ARG A 70 5.75 -0.68 -10.69
CA ARG A 70 7.18 -0.58 -11.00
C ARG A 70 7.97 -1.23 -9.88
N GLY A 71 9.03 -1.97 -10.23
CA GLY A 71 9.91 -2.58 -9.25
C GLY A 71 9.42 -3.93 -8.73
N LYS A 72 9.74 -4.22 -7.48
CA LYS A 72 9.57 -5.53 -6.90
C LYS A 72 9.37 -5.43 -5.38
N VAL A 73 8.38 -6.12 -4.87
CA VAL A 73 8.07 -6.16 -3.43
C VAL A 73 7.77 -7.59 -3.00
N ARG A 74 7.80 -7.83 -1.69
CA ARG A 74 7.33 -9.07 -1.09
C ARG A 74 6.17 -8.76 -0.16
N GLU A 75 5.00 -9.29 -0.45
CA GLU A 75 3.85 -9.23 0.43
C GLU A 75 3.89 -10.43 1.36
N GLU A 76 3.68 -10.21 2.67
CA GLU A 76 3.75 -11.25 3.69
C GLU A 76 2.46 -11.28 4.49
N PHE A 77 1.89 -12.47 4.66
CA PHE A 77 0.69 -12.71 5.46
C PHE A 77 1.07 -13.39 6.78
N TYR A 78 0.39 -13.00 7.84
CA TYR A 78 0.65 -13.48 9.20
C TYR A 78 -0.65 -13.94 9.87
N ASP A 79 -0.55 -14.92 10.77
CA ASP A 79 -1.68 -15.30 11.62
C ASP A 79 -1.77 -14.38 12.85
N ALA A 80 -2.77 -14.64 13.72
CA ALA A 80 -3.00 -13.83 14.92
C ALA A 80 -1.88 -13.95 15.96
N ASP A 81 -1.07 -15.01 15.88
CA ASP A 81 0.09 -15.23 16.75
C ASP A 81 1.37 -14.56 16.22
N GLY A 82 1.29 -13.88 15.09
CA GLY A 82 2.42 -13.22 14.46
C GLY A 82 3.33 -14.15 13.68
N VAL A 83 2.85 -15.35 13.33
CA VAL A 83 3.60 -16.31 12.52
C VAL A 83 3.30 -16.08 11.04
N LYS A 84 4.34 -15.97 10.23
CA LYS A 84 4.19 -15.83 8.79
C LYS A 84 3.62 -17.12 8.19
N VAL A 85 2.49 -17.01 7.50
CA VAL A 85 1.78 -18.14 6.90
C VAL A 85 1.86 -18.18 5.38
N ALA A 86 2.19 -17.06 4.75
CA ALA A 86 2.37 -16.98 3.29
C ALA A 86 3.23 -15.79 2.93
N GLU A 87 3.91 -15.89 1.78
CA GLU A 87 4.59 -14.76 1.17
C GLU A 87 4.52 -14.84 -0.35
N PHE A 88 4.47 -13.69 -0.98
CA PHE A 88 4.36 -13.55 -2.44
C PHE A 88 5.33 -12.49 -2.91
N VAL A 89 6.21 -12.85 -3.83
CA VAL A 89 7.06 -11.87 -4.51
C VAL A 89 6.29 -11.32 -5.70
N LEU A 90 6.06 -10.01 -5.70
CA LEU A 90 5.30 -9.30 -6.71
C LEU A 90 6.26 -8.44 -7.54
N GLU A 91 6.17 -8.54 -8.85
CA GLU A 91 7.07 -7.82 -9.76
C GLU A 91 6.30 -7.25 -10.95
N ALA A 92 6.53 -5.97 -11.23
CA ALA A 92 5.94 -5.33 -12.41
C ALA A 92 6.45 -6.00 -13.69
N GLY A 93 5.52 -6.40 -14.57
CA GLY A 93 5.84 -7.11 -15.79
C GLY A 93 6.29 -8.55 -15.61
N GLY A 94 6.29 -9.05 -14.37
CA GLY A 94 6.66 -10.43 -14.06
C GLY A 94 5.48 -11.39 -14.05
N GLU A 95 5.71 -12.60 -13.57
CA GLU A 95 4.70 -13.66 -13.53
C GLU A 95 3.55 -13.33 -12.57
N CYS A 96 3.87 -12.65 -11.44
CA CYS A 96 2.88 -12.29 -10.43
C CYS A 96 3.01 -10.80 -10.07
N PRO A 97 2.24 -9.94 -10.73
CA PRO A 97 2.32 -8.49 -10.45
C PRO A 97 1.48 -8.04 -9.26
N GLY A 98 0.58 -8.86 -8.73
CA GLY A 98 -0.31 -8.40 -7.67
C GLY A 98 -0.84 -9.50 -6.78
N VAL A 99 -1.51 -9.10 -5.69
CA VAL A 99 -2.11 -9.99 -4.72
C VAL A 99 -3.39 -9.37 -4.15
N GLN A 100 -4.34 -10.21 -3.80
CA GLN A 100 -5.53 -9.84 -3.05
C GLN A 100 -5.32 -10.20 -1.58
N VAL A 101 -5.38 -9.19 -0.71
CA VAL A 101 -5.31 -9.38 0.75
C VAL A 101 -6.74 -9.54 1.27
N PRO A 102 -7.11 -10.71 1.82
CA PRO A 102 -8.46 -10.90 2.35
C PRO A 102 -8.73 -10.00 3.57
N LYS A 103 -9.98 -9.69 3.78
CA LYS A 103 -10.43 -8.99 4.99
C LYS A 103 -9.95 -9.70 6.25
N GLY A 104 -9.39 -8.94 7.19
CA GLY A 104 -8.96 -9.47 8.48
C GLY A 104 -7.61 -10.17 8.49
N VAL A 105 -6.92 -10.27 7.37
CA VAL A 105 -5.61 -10.91 7.30
C VAL A 105 -4.51 -9.92 7.67
N TYR A 106 -3.71 -10.25 8.67
CA TYR A 106 -2.50 -9.49 9.00
C TYR A 106 -1.48 -9.60 7.88
N HIS A 107 -0.93 -8.47 7.46
CA HIS A 107 0.02 -8.42 6.35
C HIS A 107 0.98 -7.25 6.47
N THR A 108 2.04 -7.34 5.72
CA THR A 108 2.98 -6.24 5.47
C THR A 108 3.57 -6.37 4.06
N CYS A 109 4.19 -5.30 3.60
CA CYS A 109 4.87 -5.25 2.31
C CYS A 109 6.33 -4.86 2.53
N VAL A 110 7.24 -5.63 1.97
CA VAL A 110 8.69 -5.39 2.03
C VAL A 110 9.17 -4.98 0.65
N CYS A 111 9.80 -3.81 0.56
CA CYS A 111 10.36 -3.32 -0.70
C CYS A 111 11.66 -4.05 -1.01
N LEU A 112 11.75 -4.67 -2.20
CA LEU A 112 12.94 -5.41 -2.63
C LEU A 112 13.80 -4.61 -3.61
N GLU A 113 13.23 -3.65 -4.32
CA GLU A 113 13.97 -2.76 -5.23
C GLU A 113 13.70 -1.30 -4.88
N PRO A 114 14.73 -0.43 -4.79
CA PRO A 114 14.53 0.98 -4.47
C PRO A 114 13.55 1.65 -5.44
N GLY A 115 12.59 2.41 -4.88
CA GLY A 115 11.63 3.14 -5.69
C GLY A 115 10.53 2.27 -6.29
N SER A 116 10.27 1.10 -5.72
CA SER A 116 9.12 0.29 -6.10
C SER A 116 7.83 1.05 -5.89
N VAL A 117 6.90 0.92 -6.84
CA VAL A 117 5.60 1.59 -6.83
C VAL A 117 4.52 0.55 -6.76
N ILE A 118 3.69 0.62 -5.72
CA ILE A 118 2.50 -0.22 -5.58
C ILE A 118 1.25 0.63 -5.69
N PHE A 119 0.22 0.05 -6.30
CA PHE A 119 -1.14 0.57 -6.31
C PHE A 119 -1.97 -0.23 -5.32
N GLU A 120 -2.60 0.46 -4.38
CA GLU A 120 -3.41 -0.15 -3.34
C GLU A 120 -4.85 0.34 -3.46
N ALA A 121 -5.79 -0.59 -3.53
CA ALA A 121 -7.21 -0.30 -3.65
C ALA A 121 -8.01 -1.06 -2.58
N LYS A 122 -8.89 -0.35 -1.90
CA LYS A 122 -9.87 -0.93 -0.97
C LYS A 122 -11.09 -0.02 -0.86
N ASP A 123 -12.20 -0.55 -0.36
CA ASP A 123 -13.36 0.26 -0.06
C ASP A 123 -13.07 1.17 1.14
N ARG A 124 -13.62 2.37 1.12
CA ARG A 124 -13.48 3.41 2.13
C ARG A 124 -12.13 4.14 2.10
N PRO A 125 -12.10 5.40 2.57
CA PRO A 125 -10.88 6.17 2.75
C PRO A 125 -9.94 5.51 3.76
N TYR A 126 -8.66 5.77 3.59
CA TYR A 126 -7.66 5.36 4.59
C TYR A 126 -7.98 6.01 5.94
N ASP A 127 -8.18 5.18 6.94
CA ASP A 127 -8.41 5.60 8.32
C ASP A 127 -7.76 4.59 9.27
N PRO A 128 -6.53 4.83 9.72
CA PRO A 128 -5.82 3.88 10.58
C PRO A 128 -6.46 3.73 11.96
N VAL A 129 -7.23 4.71 12.42
CA VAL A 129 -7.87 4.67 13.73
C VAL A 129 -9.06 3.72 13.73
N GLU A 130 -9.87 3.75 12.67
CA GLU A 130 -11.12 3.00 12.62
C GLU A 130 -11.01 1.67 11.86
N THR A 131 -10.13 1.59 10.87
CA THR A 131 -10.12 0.47 9.93
C THR A 131 -8.87 -0.39 9.97
N GLU A 132 -7.78 0.11 10.55
CA GLU A 132 -6.51 -0.60 10.61
C GLU A 132 -6.22 -1.06 12.03
N GLU A 133 -5.89 -2.34 12.18
CA GLU A 133 -5.43 -2.92 13.43
C GLU A 133 -3.98 -3.39 13.26
N VAL A 134 -3.08 -2.82 14.05
CA VAL A 134 -1.65 -3.17 14.04
C VAL A 134 -1.41 -4.35 14.97
N TRP A 135 -0.73 -5.38 14.48
CA TRP A 135 -0.40 -6.56 15.26
C TRP A 135 0.48 -6.19 16.47
N GLY A 136 0.14 -6.73 17.62
CA GLY A 136 0.91 -6.50 18.85
C GLY A 136 0.57 -5.21 19.59
N ARG A 137 -0.46 -4.50 19.16
CA ARG A 137 -0.92 -3.27 19.83
C ARG A 137 -2.31 -3.45 20.40
#